data_d9bd5efb6d6d823a6c54ba4f90dbb0aa
#
_entry.id   d9bd5efb6d6d823a6c54ba4f90dbb0aa
#
_cell.length_a   1.000
_cell.length_b   1.000
_cell.length_c   1.000
_cell.angle_alpha   90.00
_cell.angle_beta   90.00
_cell.angle_gamma   90.00
#
_symmetry.space_group_name_H-M   'P 1'
#
loop_
_entity.id
_entity.type
_entity.pdbx_description
1 polymer ?
#
loop_
_entity_poly.entity_id
_entity_poly.type
_entity_poly.pdbx_seq_one_letter_code
_entity_poly.pdbx_strand_id
1 'polypeptide(L)'
;MKELTVKELAAYFDHTQLKAYAQKEDFEKLCREADEYGFAMVAINSSPVACCKELLKDSKVHVGAAISFPLGQTTIETKVFETKNAIENGADEIDYVINIGELKNGNYAYIEDEMEQIVKLCRDNNVLI
;
A
#
# COMPACT_ATOMS: atom_id res chain seq x y z
N MET A 1 12.08 12.38 25.29
CA MET A 1 11.15 11.99 24.20
C MET A 1 10.18 13.13 23.98
N LYS A 2 9.87 13.52 22.73
CA LYS A 2 8.83 14.51 22.46
C LYS A 2 7.47 13.84 22.74
N GLU A 3 6.64 14.45 23.57
CA GLU A 3 5.26 14.01 23.73
C GLU A 3 4.47 14.41 22.47
N LEU A 4 3.76 13.45 21.90
CA LEU A 4 2.89 13.68 20.75
C LEU A 4 1.45 13.91 21.24
N THR A 5 0.77 14.84 20.62
CA THR A 5 -0.68 14.96 20.76
C THR A 5 -1.37 13.78 20.06
N VAL A 6 -2.62 13.50 20.40
CA VAL A 6 -3.41 12.46 19.72
C VAL A 6 -3.45 12.67 18.21
N LYS A 7 -3.59 13.91 17.75
CA LYS A 7 -3.60 14.25 16.32
C LYS A 7 -2.25 14.01 15.65
N GLU A 8 -1.15 14.37 16.31
CA GLU A 8 0.20 14.07 15.78
C GLU A 8 0.45 12.56 15.72
N LEU A 9 -0.04 11.82 16.72
CA LEU A 9 0.07 10.36 16.74
C LEU A 9 -0.77 9.72 15.62
N ALA A 10 -2.00 10.18 15.39
CA ALA A 10 -2.88 9.68 14.33
C ALA A 10 -2.21 9.74 12.95
N ALA A 11 -1.44 10.80 12.66
CA ALA A 11 -0.72 10.96 11.40
C ALA A 11 0.42 9.94 11.15
N TYR A 12 0.64 9.01 12.06
CA TYR A 12 1.58 7.87 11.88
C TYR A 12 0.86 6.53 11.65
N PHE A 13 -0.48 6.52 11.61
CA PHE A 13 -1.23 5.28 11.45
C PHE A 13 -1.70 5.07 10.02
N ASP A 14 -1.57 3.81 9.59
CA ASP A 14 -2.14 3.28 8.37
C ASP A 14 -3.44 2.55 8.71
N HIS A 15 -4.57 3.18 8.38
CA HIS A 15 -5.88 2.58 8.64
C HIS A 15 -6.15 1.45 7.66
N THR A 16 -6.27 0.22 8.14
CA THR A 16 -6.09 -0.99 7.34
C THR A 16 -7.37 -1.80 7.14
N GLN A 17 -7.68 -2.17 5.88
CA GLN A 17 -8.72 -3.13 5.52
C GLN A 17 -8.20 -4.11 4.45
N LEU A 18 -7.80 -5.30 4.89
CA LEU A 18 -7.21 -6.35 4.03
C LEU A 18 -8.02 -7.65 4.03
N LYS A 19 -9.25 -7.62 4.58
CA LYS A 19 -10.12 -8.81 4.58
C LYS A 19 -10.57 -9.13 3.16
N ALA A 20 -10.41 -10.38 2.74
CA ALA A 20 -10.76 -10.84 1.40
C ALA A 20 -12.26 -10.67 1.05
N TYR A 21 -13.11 -10.55 2.05
CA TYR A 21 -14.55 -10.38 1.92
C TYR A 21 -15.04 -8.95 2.18
N ALA A 22 -14.13 -7.98 2.28
CA ALA A 22 -14.50 -6.58 2.49
C ALA A 22 -15.36 -6.07 1.34
N GLN A 23 -16.42 -5.36 1.67
CA GLN A 23 -17.41 -4.81 0.74
C GLN A 23 -17.22 -3.29 0.60
N LYS A 24 -17.98 -2.70 -0.30
CA LYS A 24 -17.90 -1.27 -0.59
C LYS A 24 -18.10 -0.39 0.65
N GLU A 25 -19.06 -0.77 1.49
CA GLU A 25 -19.38 -0.06 2.75
C GLU A 25 -18.22 -0.08 3.74
N ASP A 26 -17.41 -1.16 3.73
CA ASP A 26 -16.21 -1.25 4.58
C ASP A 26 -15.15 -0.24 4.14
N PHE A 27 -14.96 -0.04 2.82
CA PHE A 27 -14.03 0.95 2.29
C PHE A 27 -14.55 2.38 2.45
N GLU A 28 -15.84 2.62 2.30
CA GLU A 28 -16.46 3.92 2.59
C GLU A 28 -16.27 4.31 4.06
N LYS A 29 -16.45 3.36 4.97
CA LYS A 29 -16.18 3.57 6.40
C LYS A 29 -14.70 3.84 6.66
N LEU A 30 -13.81 3.02 6.10
CA LEU A 30 -12.36 3.14 6.25
C LEU A 30 -11.87 4.53 5.85
N CYS A 31 -12.25 4.99 4.64
CA CYS A 31 -11.84 6.29 4.12
C CYS A 31 -12.40 7.45 4.94
N ARG A 32 -13.67 7.39 5.34
CA ARG A 32 -14.28 8.40 6.21
C ARG A 32 -13.57 8.52 7.55
N GLU A 33 -13.29 7.39 8.21
CA GLU A 33 -12.57 7.37 9.49
C GLU A 33 -11.15 7.91 9.34
N ALA A 34 -10.44 7.51 8.26
CA ALA A 34 -9.08 7.98 8.00
C ALA A 34 -9.02 9.50 7.82
N ASP A 35 -9.95 10.07 7.07
CA ASP A 35 -10.04 11.53 6.87
C ASP A 35 -10.43 12.26 8.16
N GLU A 36 -11.44 11.76 8.89
CA GLU A 36 -11.94 12.35 10.15
C GLU A 36 -10.85 12.42 11.22
N TYR A 37 -10.08 11.34 11.39
CA TYR A 37 -9.02 11.26 12.40
C TYR A 37 -7.67 11.77 11.92
N GLY A 38 -7.50 12.00 10.62
CA GLY A 38 -6.25 12.47 10.02
C GLY A 38 -5.15 11.41 10.05
N PHE A 39 -5.48 10.17 9.72
CA PHE A 39 -4.50 9.10 9.58
C PHE A 39 -3.57 9.36 8.37
N ALA A 40 -2.40 8.71 8.36
CA ALA A 40 -1.42 8.88 7.29
C ALA A 40 -1.96 8.32 5.97
N MET A 41 -2.45 7.09 5.99
CA MET A 41 -2.97 6.44 4.80
C MET A 41 -4.07 5.41 5.12
N VAL A 42 -4.78 4.97 4.10
CA VAL A 42 -5.56 3.73 4.12
C VAL A 42 -4.76 2.63 3.46
N ALA A 43 -4.55 1.49 4.15
CA ALA A 43 -3.82 0.34 3.65
C ALA A 43 -4.83 -0.74 3.18
N ILE A 44 -4.81 -1.04 1.89
CA ILE A 44 -5.79 -1.91 1.23
C ILE A 44 -5.13 -2.83 0.20
N ASN A 45 -5.83 -3.87 -0.24
CA ASN A 45 -5.40 -4.65 -1.39
C ASN A 45 -5.48 -3.82 -2.69
N SER A 46 -4.84 -4.24 -3.77
CA SER A 46 -4.76 -3.49 -5.03
C SER A 46 -6.11 -3.24 -5.71
N SER A 47 -7.08 -4.15 -5.56
CA SER A 47 -8.39 -4.06 -6.24
C SER A 47 -9.23 -2.82 -5.86
N PRO A 48 -9.38 -2.41 -4.59
CA PRO A 48 -10.21 -1.25 -4.21
C PRO A 48 -9.50 0.11 -4.34
N VAL A 49 -8.27 0.19 -4.84
CA VAL A 49 -7.49 1.43 -4.91
C VAL A 49 -8.24 2.57 -5.61
N ALA A 50 -8.78 2.35 -6.80
CA ALA A 50 -9.52 3.38 -7.53
C ALA A 50 -10.75 3.89 -6.76
N CYS A 51 -11.45 2.99 -6.06
CA CYS A 51 -12.60 3.36 -5.23
C CYS A 51 -12.18 4.24 -4.05
N CYS A 52 -11.15 3.83 -3.30
CA CYS A 52 -10.65 4.60 -2.16
C CYS A 52 -10.05 5.94 -2.60
N LYS A 53 -9.37 5.97 -3.76
CA LYS A 53 -8.84 7.22 -4.31
C LYS A 53 -9.94 8.25 -4.63
N GLU A 54 -11.05 7.80 -5.21
CA GLU A 54 -12.20 8.68 -5.44
C GLU A 54 -12.85 9.16 -4.12
N LEU A 55 -12.96 8.27 -3.12
CA LEU A 55 -13.50 8.61 -1.79
C LEU A 55 -12.62 9.63 -1.04
N LEU A 56 -11.31 9.61 -1.29
CA LEU A 56 -10.32 10.48 -0.63
C LEU A 56 -9.81 11.63 -1.51
N LYS A 57 -10.46 11.92 -2.64
CA LYS A 57 -10.00 12.92 -3.62
C LYS A 57 -9.77 14.33 -3.06
N ASP A 58 -10.52 14.70 -2.03
CA ASP A 58 -10.43 16.00 -1.34
C ASP A 58 -9.69 15.91 0.01
N SER A 59 -9.15 14.72 0.34
CA SER A 59 -8.40 14.43 1.56
C SER A 59 -6.89 14.49 1.34
N LYS A 60 -6.16 14.59 2.46
CA LYS A 60 -4.68 14.46 2.49
C LYS A 60 -4.23 13.03 2.81
N VAL A 61 -5.17 12.14 3.10
CA VAL A 61 -4.89 10.75 3.41
C VAL A 61 -4.45 10.03 2.15
N HIS A 62 -3.32 9.35 2.22
CA HIS A 62 -2.82 8.55 1.10
C HIS A 62 -3.61 7.26 0.92
N VAL A 63 -3.58 6.73 -0.29
CA VAL A 63 -4.08 5.39 -0.60
C VAL A 63 -2.87 4.48 -0.82
N GLY A 64 -2.63 3.57 0.13
CA GLY A 64 -1.57 2.57 0.08
C GLY A 64 -2.08 1.22 -0.41
N ALA A 65 -1.40 0.66 -1.42
CA ALA A 65 -1.73 -0.64 -1.99
C ALA A 65 -0.77 -1.73 -1.51
N ALA A 66 -1.33 -2.80 -0.90
CA ALA A 66 -0.58 -4.00 -0.54
C ALA A 66 -0.41 -4.90 -1.77
N ILE A 67 0.85 -5.17 -2.13
CA ILE A 67 1.24 -5.93 -3.32
C ILE A 67 1.76 -7.32 -2.92
N SER A 68 1.33 -8.35 -3.62
CA SER A 68 1.67 -9.76 -3.35
C SER A 68 1.38 -10.17 -1.90
N PHE A 69 0.42 -9.52 -1.29
CA PHE A 69 0.07 -9.70 0.11
C PHE A 69 -0.94 -10.86 0.30
N PRO A 70 -0.82 -11.71 1.36
CA PRO A 70 0.21 -11.64 2.40
C PRO A 70 1.45 -12.51 2.13
N LEU A 71 1.50 -13.27 1.06
CA LEU A 71 2.45 -14.37 0.90
C LEU A 71 3.82 -13.94 0.33
N GLY A 72 3.86 -12.91 -0.50
CA GLY A 72 5.06 -12.50 -1.22
C GLY A 72 5.56 -13.53 -2.25
N GLN A 73 4.81 -14.61 -2.48
CA GLN A 73 5.24 -15.79 -3.23
C GLN A 73 4.70 -15.81 -4.68
N THR A 74 4.62 -14.64 -5.29
CA THR A 74 4.39 -14.48 -6.72
C THR A 74 5.70 -14.15 -7.44
N THR A 75 5.72 -14.28 -8.77
CA THR A 75 6.91 -13.92 -9.55
C THR A 75 7.14 -12.41 -9.55
N ILE A 76 8.35 -11.97 -9.86
CA ILE A 76 8.71 -10.55 -9.95
C ILE A 76 7.81 -9.83 -10.96
N GLU A 77 7.61 -10.42 -12.14
CA GLU A 77 6.75 -9.84 -13.18
C GLU A 77 5.32 -9.63 -12.70
N THR A 78 4.78 -10.56 -11.90
CA THR A 78 3.44 -10.44 -11.33
C THR A 78 3.37 -9.28 -10.33
N LYS A 79 4.36 -9.14 -9.46
CA LYS A 79 4.45 -8.01 -8.50
C LYS A 79 4.59 -6.68 -9.22
N VAL A 80 5.44 -6.60 -10.23
CA VAL A 80 5.62 -5.40 -11.05
C VAL A 80 4.31 -5.02 -11.76
N PHE A 81 3.60 -6.00 -12.33
CA PHE A 81 2.31 -5.76 -12.96
C PHE A 81 1.26 -5.26 -11.97
N GLU A 82 1.15 -5.90 -10.79
CA GLU A 82 0.22 -5.49 -9.75
C GLU A 82 0.54 -4.08 -9.22
N THR A 83 1.82 -3.78 -8.98
CA THR A 83 2.29 -2.46 -8.59
C THR A 83 1.92 -1.40 -9.63
N LYS A 84 2.21 -1.67 -10.90
CA LYS A 84 1.87 -0.76 -12.01
C LYS A 84 0.36 -0.49 -12.06
N ASN A 85 -0.45 -1.53 -11.96
CA ASN A 85 -1.91 -1.40 -11.96
C ASN A 85 -2.41 -0.59 -10.77
N ALA A 86 -1.86 -0.80 -9.56
CA ALA A 86 -2.20 -0.01 -8.38
C ALA A 86 -1.87 1.48 -8.57
N ILE A 87 -0.69 1.79 -9.11
CA ILE A 87 -0.27 3.17 -9.43
C ILE A 87 -1.21 3.81 -10.46
N GLU A 88 -1.54 3.11 -11.54
CA GLU A 88 -2.46 3.60 -12.58
C GLU A 88 -3.89 3.85 -12.02
N ASN A 89 -4.29 3.11 -10.98
CA ASN A 89 -5.54 3.31 -10.26
C ASN A 89 -5.46 4.40 -9.18
N GLY A 90 -4.31 5.02 -8.96
CA GLY A 90 -4.13 6.18 -8.11
C GLY A 90 -3.57 5.87 -6.71
N ALA A 91 -2.87 4.76 -6.51
CA ALA A 91 -2.13 4.52 -5.28
C ALA A 91 -1.06 5.61 -5.06
N ASP A 92 -0.99 6.14 -3.85
CA ASP A 92 0.03 7.11 -3.44
C ASP A 92 1.24 6.42 -2.79
N GLU A 93 1.02 5.21 -2.25
CA GLU A 93 2.03 4.40 -1.58
C GLU A 93 1.89 2.93 -1.97
N ILE A 94 3.01 2.22 -1.99
CA ILE A 94 3.09 0.79 -2.26
C ILE A 94 3.77 0.08 -1.09
N ASP A 95 3.08 -0.90 -0.51
CA ASP A 95 3.63 -1.85 0.44
C ASP A 95 3.69 -3.22 -0.20
N TYR A 96 4.86 -3.76 -0.44
CA TYR A 96 4.93 -5.09 -1.04
C TYR A 96 5.61 -6.12 -0.14
N VAL A 97 5.19 -7.36 -0.27
CA VAL A 97 5.82 -8.48 0.44
C VAL A 97 6.92 -9.08 -0.44
N ILE A 98 8.16 -9.08 0.06
CA ILE A 98 9.28 -9.74 -0.61
C ILE A 98 9.06 -11.25 -0.70
N ASN A 99 9.75 -11.92 -1.62
CA ASN A 99 9.74 -13.39 -1.64
C ASN A 99 10.55 -13.96 -0.46
N ILE A 100 9.84 -14.24 0.64
CA ILE A 100 10.44 -14.71 1.89
C ILE A 100 11.15 -16.05 1.69
N GLY A 101 10.63 -16.91 0.79
CA GLY A 101 11.24 -18.20 0.47
C GLY A 101 12.62 -18.02 -0.16
N GLU A 102 12.74 -17.16 -1.16
CA GLU A 102 13.99 -16.84 -1.83
C GLU A 102 14.99 -16.17 -0.88
N LEU A 103 14.52 -15.25 -0.03
CA LEU A 103 15.35 -14.65 1.01
C LEU A 103 15.93 -15.70 1.96
N LYS A 104 15.11 -16.65 2.44
CA LYS A 104 15.55 -17.75 3.32
C LYS A 104 16.47 -18.76 2.64
N ASN A 105 16.34 -18.93 1.33
CA ASN A 105 17.25 -19.72 0.51
C ASN A 105 18.61 -19.02 0.30
N GLY A 106 18.77 -17.77 0.73
CA GLY A 106 19.98 -16.97 0.50
C GLY A 106 20.10 -16.48 -0.95
N ASN A 107 19.02 -16.50 -1.71
CA ASN A 107 18.99 -16.00 -3.08
C ASN A 107 18.85 -14.47 -3.10
N TYR A 108 19.89 -13.80 -2.62
CA TYR A 108 19.89 -12.32 -2.50
C TYR A 108 19.80 -11.62 -3.84
N ALA A 109 20.37 -12.19 -4.90
CA ALA A 109 20.28 -11.62 -6.25
C ALA A 109 18.81 -11.53 -6.74
N TYR A 110 17.98 -12.52 -6.41
CA TYR A 110 16.54 -12.47 -6.70
C TYR A 110 15.85 -11.34 -5.94
N ILE A 111 16.19 -11.17 -4.65
CA ILE A 111 15.60 -10.12 -3.81
C ILE A 111 16.04 -8.73 -4.28
N GLU A 112 17.31 -8.56 -4.66
CA GLU A 112 17.83 -7.30 -5.22
C GLU A 112 17.09 -6.93 -6.51
N ASP A 113 16.93 -7.87 -7.44
CA ASP A 113 16.20 -7.65 -8.70
C ASP A 113 14.72 -7.30 -8.45
N GLU A 114 14.06 -8.03 -7.54
CA GLU A 114 12.69 -7.74 -7.12
C GLU A 114 12.54 -6.32 -6.59
N MET A 115 13.42 -5.92 -5.66
CA MET A 115 13.41 -4.59 -5.06
C MET A 115 13.72 -3.51 -6.11
N GLU A 116 14.73 -3.71 -6.94
CA GLU A 116 15.13 -2.75 -7.96
C GLU A 116 13.98 -2.43 -8.92
N GLN A 117 13.29 -3.44 -9.42
CA GLN A 117 12.20 -3.26 -10.36
C GLN A 117 11.01 -2.52 -9.75
N ILE A 118 10.60 -2.89 -8.52
CA ILE A 118 9.45 -2.25 -7.85
C ILE A 118 9.79 -0.82 -7.42
N VAL A 119 10.96 -0.61 -6.78
CA VAL A 119 11.41 0.73 -6.36
C VAL A 119 11.56 1.66 -7.55
N LYS A 120 12.14 1.17 -8.66
CA LYS A 120 12.26 1.97 -9.88
C LYS A 120 10.90 2.41 -10.40
N LEU A 121 9.94 1.48 -10.46
CA LEU A 121 8.59 1.77 -10.93
C LEU A 121 7.89 2.82 -10.06
N CYS A 122 8.00 2.71 -8.73
CA CYS A 122 7.44 3.70 -7.80
C CYS A 122 8.08 5.08 -7.98
N ARG A 123 9.41 5.15 -8.05
CA ARG A 123 10.15 6.41 -8.26
C ARG A 123 9.82 7.09 -9.58
N ASP A 124 9.73 6.33 -10.66
CA ASP A 124 9.41 6.85 -11.99
C ASP A 124 8.00 7.49 -12.04
N ASN A 125 7.12 7.11 -11.10
CA ASN A 125 5.75 7.60 -10.98
C ASN A 125 5.51 8.51 -9.76
N ASN A 126 6.53 8.88 -8.99
CA ASN A 126 6.44 9.69 -7.76
C ASN A 126 5.51 9.07 -6.69
N VAL A 127 5.52 7.75 -6.56
CA VAL A 127 4.79 6.97 -5.56
C VAL A 127 5.76 6.55 -4.46
N LEU A 128 5.31 6.60 -3.20
CA LEU A 128 6.10 6.15 -2.05
C LEU A 128 6.18 4.61 -2.01
N ILE A 129 7.23 4.09 -1.36
CA ILE A 129 7.42 2.66 -1.13
C ILE A 129 8.16 2.44 0.19
#